data_e84a772ee5956f1c674eccb432cfbff2
#
_entry.id   e84a772ee5956f1c674eccb432cfbff2
#
_cell.length_a   1.000
_cell.length_b   1.000
_cell.length_c   1.000
_cell.angle_alpha   90.00
_cell.angle_beta   90.00
_cell.angle_gamma   90.00
#
_symmetry.space_group_name_H-M   'P 1'
#
loop_
_entity.id
_entity.type
_entity.pdbx_description
1 polymer ?
#
loop_
_entity_poly.entity_id
_entity_poly.type
_entity_poly.pdbx_seq_one_letter_code
_entity_poly.pdbx_strand_id
1 'polypeptide(L)'
;MKTPLITLSILAFSSAFAARHSFIAIGDMPYGGKPEDYAKFQRLIDRINQIQPAFTVHIGDIKSGSTPCTDEELLKVKGMLNSISPVLVYTPGDNEWTDCHREKAGKYNPLERLEFLRKNYFQNGMSLGKTPVKLESQSENTAFAKFVENTRWDRDGIQYATLHVIGSDNNLQRNLEAAQEYFERNAANLAWLKGTFQKATSTGAKAVVLFMQADMINTVSPGFADTLATLKSEAAAFKKPVLLVHGDSHIFIIDRPFNTDADNSVPHLTRLEVPGDGRVYGIQVNVDTEDASVFSFKPVVVPENQ
;
A
#
# COMPACT_ATOMS: atom_id res chain seq x y z
N MET A 1 -56.56 10.43 -42.90
CA MET A 1 -56.27 9.60 -41.72
C MET A 1 -54.79 9.60 -41.53
N LYS A 2 -54.29 10.22 -40.44
CA LYS A 2 -52.81 10.23 -40.07
C LYS A 2 -52.59 9.22 -38.94
N THR A 3 -51.82 8.18 -39.21
CA THR A 3 -51.47 7.14 -38.22
C THR A 3 -50.40 7.68 -37.29
N PRO A 4 -50.50 7.61 -35.97
CA PRO A 4 -49.41 8.03 -35.07
C PRO A 4 -48.34 6.96 -35.02
N LEU A 5 -47.09 7.41 -35.19
CA LEU A 5 -45.88 6.60 -34.97
C LEU A 5 -45.63 6.52 -33.45
N ILE A 6 -45.77 5.33 -32.89
CA ILE A 6 -45.42 5.07 -31.49
C ILE A 6 -43.91 4.75 -31.44
N THR A 7 -43.13 5.67 -30.89
CA THR A 7 -41.68 5.45 -30.64
C THR A 7 -41.52 4.67 -29.34
N LEU A 8 -41.14 3.40 -29.45
CA LEU A 8 -40.85 2.54 -28.31
C LEU A 8 -39.41 2.85 -27.82
N SER A 9 -39.26 3.57 -26.70
CA SER A 9 -38.01 3.80 -26.05
C SER A 9 -37.61 2.55 -25.27
N ILE A 10 -36.60 1.82 -25.74
CA ILE A 10 -35.99 0.69 -25.02
C ILE A 10 -35.04 1.28 -23.97
N LEU A 11 -35.49 1.28 -22.73
CA LEU A 11 -34.59 1.52 -21.57
C LEU A 11 -33.67 0.29 -21.41
N ALA A 12 -32.44 0.41 -21.85
CA ALA A 12 -31.41 -0.57 -21.56
C ALA A 12 -31.04 -0.47 -20.06
N PHE A 13 -31.57 -1.36 -19.24
CA PHE A 13 -31.07 -1.58 -17.90
C PHE A 13 -29.70 -2.25 -18.04
N SER A 14 -28.62 -1.46 -17.88
CA SER A 14 -27.30 -2.00 -17.62
C SER A 14 -27.33 -2.61 -16.22
N SER A 15 -27.45 -3.92 -16.11
CA SER A 15 -27.20 -4.64 -14.87
C SER A 15 -25.70 -4.49 -14.58
N ALA A 16 -25.37 -3.57 -13.69
CA ALA A 16 -24.03 -3.51 -13.11
C ALA A 16 -23.85 -4.83 -12.33
N PHE A 17 -23.09 -5.76 -12.88
CA PHE A 17 -22.67 -6.93 -12.11
C PHE A 17 -21.89 -6.47 -10.88
N ALA A 18 -22.20 -7.05 -9.71
CA ALA A 18 -21.45 -6.82 -8.48
C ALA A 18 -19.96 -7.08 -8.75
N ALA A 19 -19.16 -6.04 -8.59
CA ALA A 19 -17.74 -6.18 -8.78
C ALA A 19 -17.14 -6.83 -7.51
N ARG A 20 -16.67 -8.07 -7.64
CA ARG A 20 -16.10 -8.86 -6.56
C ARG A 20 -14.72 -9.33 -6.91
N HIS A 21 -13.78 -9.04 -6.05
CA HIS A 21 -12.42 -9.58 -6.13
C HIS A 21 -11.80 -9.65 -4.73
N SER A 22 -10.61 -10.22 -4.64
CA SER A 22 -9.81 -10.14 -3.42
C SER A 22 -8.37 -9.78 -3.73
N PHE A 23 -7.72 -9.13 -2.79
CA PHE A 23 -6.28 -8.96 -2.77
C PHE A 23 -5.70 -9.46 -1.45
N ILE A 24 -4.39 -9.71 -1.41
CA ILE A 24 -3.69 -10.10 -0.18
C ILE A 24 -2.73 -8.98 0.20
N ALA A 25 -2.81 -8.53 1.46
CA ALA A 25 -1.87 -7.59 2.05
C ALA A 25 -0.85 -8.34 2.90
N ILE A 26 0.44 -8.04 2.68
CA ILE A 26 1.59 -8.51 3.44
C ILE A 26 2.56 -7.36 3.66
N GLY A 27 3.42 -7.45 4.65
CA GLY A 27 4.47 -6.47 4.94
C GLY A 27 5.35 -6.95 6.09
N ASP A 28 6.43 -6.23 6.36
CA ASP A 28 7.35 -6.52 7.47
C ASP A 28 7.89 -7.96 7.42
N MET A 29 8.18 -8.45 6.22
CA MET A 29 8.70 -9.79 5.92
C MET A 29 9.42 -9.83 4.57
N PRO A 30 10.40 -10.73 4.36
CA PRO A 30 10.80 -11.88 5.20
C PRO A 30 11.61 -11.50 6.44
N TYR A 31 11.87 -10.25 6.71
CA TYR A 31 12.72 -9.65 7.73
C TYR A 31 14.20 -10.06 7.64
N GLY A 32 14.51 -11.26 7.20
CA GLY A 32 15.84 -11.72 6.81
C GLY A 32 16.83 -11.95 7.95
N GLY A 33 18.06 -12.24 7.58
CA GLY A 33 19.14 -12.52 8.52
C GLY A 33 19.28 -13.98 8.89
N LYS A 34 18.23 -14.80 8.78
CA LYS A 34 18.27 -16.24 9.01
C LYS A 34 17.64 -16.99 7.84
N PRO A 35 18.17 -18.17 7.45
CA PRO A 35 17.58 -18.98 6.40
C PRO A 35 16.09 -19.28 6.62
N GLU A 36 15.67 -19.46 7.86
CA GLU A 36 14.28 -19.76 8.21
C GLU A 36 13.31 -18.60 7.90
N ASP A 37 13.74 -17.35 7.98
CA ASP A 37 12.90 -16.20 7.66
C ASP A 37 12.48 -16.24 6.18
N TYR A 38 13.42 -16.56 5.30
CA TYR A 38 13.13 -16.72 3.87
C TYR A 38 12.30 -17.97 3.58
N ALA A 39 12.53 -19.07 4.31
CA ALA A 39 11.76 -20.30 4.16
C ALA A 39 10.29 -20.08 4.56
N LYS A 40 10.02 -19.38 5.66
CA LYS A 40 8.68 -18.99 6.08
C LYS A 40 8.00 -18.11 5.03
N PHE A 41 8.72 -17.13 4.51
CA PHE A 41 8.18 -16.24 3.49
C PHE A 41 7.90 -17.00 2.18
N GLN A 42 8.77 -17.94 1.78
CA GLN A 42 8.53 -18.77 0.60
C GLN A 42 7.26 -19.60 0.75
N ARG A 43 7.02 -20.22 1.91
CA ARG A 43 5.78 -20.96 2.17
C ARG A 43 4.53 -20.06 2.06
N LEU A 44 4.62 -18.82 2.52
CA LEU A 44 3.53 -17.85 2.34
C LEU A 44 3.33 -17.48 0.86
N ILE A 45 4.40 -17.26 0.12
CA ILE A 45 4.34 -17.04 -1.35
C ILE A 45 3.64 -18.20 -2.04
N ASP A 46 4.00 -19.44 -1.71
CA ASP A 46 3.39 -20.64 -2.28
C ASP A 46 1.88 -20.68 -1.97
N ARG A 47 1.50 -20.29 -0.73
CA ARG A 47 0.11 -20.19 -0.33
C ARG A 47 -0.65 -19.11 -1.09
N ILE A 48 -0.07 -17.93 -1.27
CA ILE A 48 -0.63 -16.84 -2.08
C ILE A 48 -0.83 -17.31 -3.53
N ASN A 49 0.19 -18.00 -4.08
CA ASN A 49 0.13 -18.52 -5.44
C ASN A 49 -0.95 -19.60 -5.64
N GLN A 50 -1.33 -20.33 -4.59
CA GLN A 50 -2.48 -21.25 -4.63
C GLN A 50 -3.83 -20.51 -4.61
N ILE A 51 -3.92 -19.39 -3.87
CA ILE A 51 -5.16 -18.61 -3.74
C ILE A 51 -5.47 -17.82 -5.02
N GLN A 52 -4.44 -17.38 -5.76
CA GLN A 52 -4.58 -16.56 -6.97
C GLN A 52 -5.44 -15.31 -6.75
N PRO A 53 -5.06 -14.39 -5.83
CA PRO A 53 -5.78 -13.15 -5.64
C PRO A 53 -5.72 -12.28 -6.90
N ALA A 54 -6.56 -11.24 -7.00
CA ALA A 54 -6.48 -10.29 -8.09
C ALA A 54 -5.12 -9.57 -8.15
N PHE A 55 -4.55 -9.30 -6.99
CA PHE A 55 -3.17 -8.82 -6.78
C PHE A 55 -2.75 -9.07 -5.32
N THR A 56 -1.47 -8.97 -5.07
CA THR A 56 -0.90 -8.90 -3.72
C THR A 56 -0.27 -7.52 -3.53
N VAL A 57 -0.30 -6.97 -2.33
CA VAL A 57 0.46 -5.78 -1.97
C VAL A 57 1.43 -6.10 -0.86
N HIS A 58 2.68 -5.66 -1.02
CA HIS A 58 3.70 -5.68 0.03
C HIS A 58 3.98 -4.25 0.47
N ILE A 59 3.72 -3.96 1.74
CA ILE A 59 3.73 -2.59 2.27
C ILE A 59 5.08 -2.16 2.86
N GLY A 60 6.19 -2.78 2.44
CA GLY A 60 7.52 -2.40 2.89
C GLY A 60 8.07 -3.30 3.99
N ASP A 61 9.24 -2.92 4.49
CA ASP A 61 10.03 -3.67 5.45
C ASP A 61 10.35 -5.10 4.97
N ILE A 62 10.96 -5.14 3.78
CA ILE A 62 11.42 -6.38 3.13
C ILE A 62 12.66 -7.00 3.80
N LYS A 63 13.18 -6.36 4.83
CA LYS A 63 14.26 -6.81 5.73
C LYS A 63 14.13 -6.10 7.08
N SER A 64 14.75 -6.64 8.13
CA SER A 64 14.76 -5.98 9.44
C SER A 64 15.69 -4.76 9.44
N GLY A 65 15.49 -3.83 10.40
CA GLY A 65 16.37 -2.69 10.62
C GLY A 65 17.81 -3.06 10.99
N SER A 66 18.13 -4.35 11.19
CA SER A 66 19.47 -4.86 11.49
C SER A 66 20.03 -5.83 10.46
N THR A 67 19.25 -6.30 9.51
CA THR A 67 19.74 -7.07 8.36
C THR A 67 20.51 -6.13 7.42
N PRO A 68 21.73 -6.49 6.93
CA PRO A 68 22.51 -5.62 6.05
C PRO A 68 21.76 -5.19 4.79
N CYS A 69 21.88 -3.91 4.42
CA CYS A 69 21.27 -3.33 3.22
C CYS A 69 22.13 -3.56 1.96
N THR A 70 22.70 -4.75 1.79
CA THR A 70 23.50 -5.06 0.61
C THR A 70 22.64 -5.16 -0.64
N ASP A 71 23.23 -4.90 -1.80
CA ASP A 71 22.58 -5.11 -3.10
C ASP A 71 22.09 -6.56 -3.25
N GLU A 72 22.91 -7.52 -2.78
CA GLU A 72 22.58 -8.94 -2.81
C GLU A 72 21.31 -9.24 -2.02
N GLU A 73 21.21 -8.72 -0.78
CA GLU A 73 20.03 -8.94 0.06
C GLU A 73 18.77 -8.34 -0.58
N LEU A 74 18.84 -7.08 -1.00
CA LEU A 74 17.70 -6.42 -1.63
C LEU A 74 17.28 -7.12 -2.93
N LEU A 75 18.22 -7.52 -3.79
CA LEU A 75 17.89 -8.23 -5.02
C LEU A 75 17.38 -9.66 -4.77
N LYS A 76 17.87 -10.35 -3.74
CA LYS A 76 17.34 -11.66 -3.32
C LYS A 76 15.86 -11.55 -2.95
N VAL A 77 15.50 -10.59 -2.10
CA VAL A 77 14.10 -10.42 -1.71
C VAL A 77 13.26 -9.97 -2.90
N LYS A 78 13.75 -9.07 -3.76
CA LYS A 78 13.08 -8.75 -5.02
C LYS A 78 12.78 -9.99 -5.86
N GLY A 79 13.73 -10.94 -5.93
CA GLY A 79 13.52 -12.22 -6.61
C GLY A 79 12.37 -13.02 -6.03
N MET A 80 12.25 -13.06 -4.71
CA MET A 80 11.13 -13.70 -4.02
C MET A 80 9.80 -12.98 -4.31
N LEU A 81 9.77 -11.66 -4.23
CA LEU A 81 8.59 -10.86 -4.57
C LEU A 81 8.13 -11.09 -6.01
N ASN A 82 9.06 -11.21 -6.96
CA ASN A 82 8.74 -11.52 -8.35
C ASN A 82 8.21 -12.95 -8.57
N SER A 83 8.31 -13.82 -7.58
CA SER A 83 7.71 -15.17 -7.62
C SER A 83 6.25 -15.22 -7.18
N ILE A 84 5.69 -14.10 -6.71
CA ILE A 84 4.27 -13.96 -6.37
C ILE A 84 3.41 -13.81 -7.63
N SER A 85 2.31 -14.55 -7.69
CA SER A 85 1.37 -14.55 -8.82
C SER A 85 0.00 -14.03 -8.39
N PRO A 86 -0.71 -13.26 -9.25
CA PRO A 86 -0.24 -12.80 -10.55
C PRO A 86 0.56 -11.49 -10.48
N VAL A 87 0.07 -10.49 -9.76
CA VAL A 87 0.59 -9.12 -9.66
C VAL A 87 1.02 -8.85 -8.22
N LEU A 88 2.17 -8.25 -8.04
CA LEU A 88 2.58 -7.69 -6.75
C LEU A 88 2.79 -6.18 -6.89
N VAL A 89 2.10 -5.40 -6.07
CA VAL A 89 2.38 -3.99 -5.86
C VAL A 89 3.24 -3.85 -4.61
N TYR A 90 4.24 -2.97 -4.66
CA TYR A 90 5.19 -2.76 -3.56
C TYR A 90 5.26 -1.28 -3.20
N THR A 91 5.38 -0.96 -1.92
CA THR A 91 5.76 0.36 -1.40
C THR A 91 6.90 0.17 -0.39
N PRO A 92 7.94 1.04 -0.36
CA PRO A 92 9.06 0.88 0.56
C PRO A 92 8.67 1.10 2.03
N GLY A 93 9.37 0.40 2.93
CA GLY A 93 9.43 0.72 4.35
C GLY A 93 10.68 1.51 4.71
N ASP A 94 10.93 1.71 6.00
CA ASP A 94 12.12 2.41 6.49
C ASP A 94 13.35 1.50 6.55
N ASN A 95 13.15 0.21 6.78
CA ASN A 95 14.24 -0.74 6.98
C ASN A 95 15.11 -0.96 5.75
N GLU A 96 14.58 -0.85 4.54
CA GLU A 96 15.34 -1.08 3.30
C GLU A 96 16.09 0.14 2.78
N TRP A 97 15.95 1.32 3.41
CA TRP A 97 16.71 2.48 3.00
C TRP A 97 17.06 3.45 4.14
N THR A 98 16.10 4.08 4.86
CA THR A 98 16.46 5.09 5.88
C THR A 98 17.25 4.50 7.04
N ASP A 99 16.92 3.28 7.46
CA ASP A 99 17.57 2.56 8.55
C ASP A 99 18.91 1.92 8.17
N CYS A 100 19.24 1.94 6.89
CA CYS A 100 20.50 1.40 6.39
C CYS A 100 21.74 2.14 6.91
N HIS A 101 21.58 3.35 7.49
CA HIS A 101 22.64 4.07 8.17
C HIS A 101 23.11 3.38 9.46
N ARG A 102 22.28 2.52 10.05
CA ARG A 102 22.58 1.81 11.30
C ARG A 102 23.79 0.89 11.14
N GLU A 103 24.55 0.73 12.24
CA GLU A 103 25.78 -0.07 12.22
C GLU A 103 25.52 -1.52 11.80
N LYS A 104 24.49 -2.14 12.37
CA LYS A 104 24.13 -3.53 12.06
C LYS A 104 23.60 -3.69 10.63
N ALA A 105 23.00 -2.63 10.07
CA ALA A 105 22.52 -2.62 8.68
C ALA A 105 23.63 -2.37 7.64
N GLY A 106 24.88 -2.13 8.10
CA GLY A 106 26.04 -1.99 7.23
C GLY A 106 26.50 -0.55 6.97
N LYS A 107 25.90 0.46 7.64
CA LYS A 107 26.26 1.89 7.51
C LYS A 107 26.18 2.44 6.08
N TYR A 108 25.18 2.00 5.31
CA TYR A 108 24.94 2.52 3.97
C TYR A 108 24.36 3.94 4.01
N ASN A 109 24.58 4.70 2.95
CA ASN A 109 23.92 5.99 2.77
C ASN A 109 22.42 5.73 2.45
N PRO A 110 21.47 6.25 3.26
CA PRO A 110 20.04 6.04 3.04
C PRO A 110 19.53 6.52 1.69
N LEU A 111 19.99 7.68 1.20
CA LEU A 111 19.52 8.22 -0.06
C LEU A 111 20.03 7.40 -1.25
N GLU A 112 21.25 6.87 -1.16
CA GLU A 112 21.78 5.94 -2.15
C GLU A 112 20.96 4.64 -2.17
N ARG A 113 20.57 4.10 -0.98
CA ARG A 113 19.70 2.93 -0.91
C ARG A 113 18.30 3.22 -1.46
N LEU A 114 17.74 4.39 -1.23
CA LEU A 114 16.47 4.80 -1.82
C LEU A 114 16.58 4.85 -3.37
N GLU A 115 17.63 5.42 -3.91
CA GLU A 115 17.85 5.42 -5.37
C GLU A 115 18.05 4.00 -5.92
N PHE A 116 18.71 3.12 -5.16
CA PHE A 116 18.82 1.70 -5.53
C PHE A 116 17.43 1.03 -5.63
N LEU A 117 16.54 1.27 -4.65
CA LEU A 117 15.18 0.76 -4.68
C LEU A 117 14.40 1.31 -5.87
N ARG A 118 14.44 2.63 -6.10
CA ARG A 118 13.76 3.29 -7.23
C ARG A 118 14.17 2.68 -8.57
N LYS A 119 15.46 2.50 -8.75
CA LYS A 119 16.03 1.91 -9.97
C LYS A 119 15.63 0.45 -10.18
N ASN A 120 15.59 -0.33 -9.12
CA ASN A 120 15.42 -1.78 -9.23
C ASN A 120 13.98 -2.25 -9.07
N TYR A 121 13.16 -1.61 -8.24
CA TYR A 121 11.82 -2.11 -7.89
C TYR A 121 10.69 -1.42 -8.68
N PHE A 122 10.93 -0.21 -9.22
CA PHE A 122 9.91 0.63 -9.86
C PHE A 122 10.19 0.89 -11.35
N GLN A 123 10.69 -0.10 -12.06
CA GLN A 123 11.09 0.07 -13.45
C GLN A 123 9.90 0.38 -14.36
N ASN A 124 9.96 1.50 -15.08
CA ASN A 124 8.97 1.89 -16.09
C ASN A 124 7.53 1.98 -15.58
N GLY A 125 7.32 2.16 -14.26
CA GLY A 125 6.00 2.18 -13.64
C GLY A 125 5.28 0.82 -13.69
N MET A 126 6.03 -0.27 -13.83
CA MET A 126 5.48 -1.62 -13.76
C MET A 126 5.44 -2.10 -12.30
N SER A 127 4.40 -2.85 -11.96
CA SER A 127 4.36 -3.64 -10.73
C SER A 127 5.42 -4.74 -10.74
N LEU A 128 5.58 -5.42 -9.61
CA LEU A 128 6.32 -6.68 -9.48
C LEU A 128 5.38 -7.88 -9.68
N GLY A 129 5.90 -9.08 -9.39
CA GLY A 129 5.18 -10.34 -9.51
C GLY A 129 5.42 -11.04 -10.84
N LYS A 130 4.82 -12.23 -11.00
CA LYS A 130 4.99 -13.06 -12.22
C LYS A 130 4.34 -12.45 -13.45
N THR A 131 3.31 -11.63 -13.28
CA THR A 131 2.55 -11.00 -14.36
C THR A 131 2.44 -9.49 -14.07
N PRO A 132 3.55 -8.74 -14.21
CA PRO A 132 3.57 -7.33 -13.91
C PRO A 132 2.61 -6.54 -14.82
N VAL A 133 1.99 -5.49 -14.25
CA VAL A 133 1.07 -4.60 -14.94
C VAL A 133 1.56 -3.15 -14.83
N LYS A 134 1.19 -2.33 -15.81
CA LYS A 134 1.46 -0.89 -15.76
C LYS A 134 0.55 -0.25 -14.71
N LEU A 135 1.14 0.53 -13.82
CA LEU A 135 0.46 1.38 -12.85
C LEU A 135 0.64 2.84 -13.23
N GLU A 136 -0.31 3.69 -12.89
CA GLU A 136 -0.11 5.14 -12.96
C GLU A 136 0.87 5.54 -11.87
N SER A 137 1.98 6.18 -12.23
CA SER A 137 3.00 6.64 -11.30
C SER A 137 2.95 8.15 -11.13
N GLN A 138 3.20 8.63 -9.91
CA GLN A 138 3.32 10.06 -9.65
C GLN A 138 4.42 10.71 -10.50
N SER A 139 5.47 9.96 -10.83
CA SER A 139 6.57 10.42 -11.67
C SER A 139 6.17 10.80 -13.11
N GLU A 140 4.96 10.44 -13.55
CA GLU A 140 4.41 10.90 -14.84
C GLU A 140 4.11 12.42 -14.82
N ASN A 141 3.97 13.01 -13.63
CA ASN A 141 3.96 14.46 -13.45
C ASN A 141 5.39 14.98 -13.28
N THR A 142 5.83 15.83 -14.19
CA THR A 142 7.20 16.37 -14.22
C THR A 142 7.62 17.08 -12.94
N ALA A 143 6.68 17.68 -12.20
CA ALA A 143 6.95 18.29 -10.89
C ALA A 143 7.34 17.26 -9.81
N PHE A 144 7.01 15.99 -10.02
CA PHE A 144 7.24 14.88 -9.09
C PHE A 144 8.00 13.71 -9.74
N ALA A 145 8.78 13.97 -10.77
CA ALA A 145 9.42 12.96 -11.63
C ALA A 145 10.27 11.92 -10.88
N LYS A 146 10.81 12.24 -9.70
CA LYS A 146 11.63 11.31 -8.91
C LYS A 146 10.83 10.32 -8.06
N PHE A 147 9.52 10.56 -7.81
CA PHE A 147 8.70 9.74 -6.91
C PHE A 147 8.00 8.60 -7.66
N VAL A 148 8.79 7.65 -8.14
CA VAL A 148 8.34 6.49 -8.93
C VAL A 148 7.58 5.47 -8.09
N GLU A 149 7.78 5.48 -6.78
CA GLU A 149 7.21 4.57 -5.78
C GLU A 149 5.77 4.88 -5.41
N ASN A 150 5.30 6.11 -5.64
CA ASN A 150 3.90 6.46 -5.48
C ASN A 150 3.12 6.04 -6.73
N THR A 151 2.29 5.01 -6.60
CA THR A 151 1.53 4.45 -7.71
C THR A 151 0.05 4.36 -7.39
N ARG A 152 -0.82 4.34 -8.41
CA ARG A 152 -2.25 4.13 -8.24
C ARG A 152 -2.86 3.40 -9.43
N TRP A 153 -4.00 2.76 -9.19
CA TRP A 153 -4.78 2.06 -10.21
C TRP A 153 -6.25 1.98 -9.80
N ASP A 154 -7.09 1.73 -10.78
CA ASP A 154 -8.51 1.44 -10.56
C ASP A 154 -8.78 -0.04 -10.81
N ARG A 155 -9.61 -0.64 -9.97
CA ARG A 155 -10.15 -1.97 -10.21
C ARG A 155 -11.56 -2.08 -9.68
N ASP A 156 -12.49 -2.46 -10.54
CA ASP A 156 -13.87 -2.77 -10.18
C ASP A 156 -14.56 -1.64 -9.39
N GLY A 157 -14.28 -0.39 -9.76
CA GLY A 157 -14.84 0.79 -9.11
C GLY A 157 -14.21 1.16 -7.77
N ILE A 158 -13.07 0.58 -7.42
CA ILE A 158 -12.24 0.94 -6.26
C ILE A 158 -10.99 1.64 -6.74
N GLN A 159 -10.66 2.79 -6.13
CA GLN A 159 -9.40 3.49 -6.33
C GLN A 159 -8.36 2.99 -5.33
N TYR A 160 -7.24 2.50 -5.81
CA TYR A 160 -6.08 2.05 -5.03
C TYR A 160 -4.91 3.01 -5.20
N ALA A 161 -4.13 3.23 -4.13
CA ALA A 161 -2.87 3.98 -4.21
C ALA A 161 -1.85 3.54 -3.16
N THR A 162 -0.58 3.54 -3.54
CA THR A 162 0.55 3.50 -2.61
C THR A 162 1.01 4.91 -2.27
N LEU A 163 1.46 5.11 -1.02
CA LEU A 163 2.12 6.33 -0.54
C LEU A 163 3.41 5.94 0.16
N HIS A 164 4.50 6.58 -0.21
CA HIS A 164 5.80 6.36 0.42
C HIS A 164 5.88 7.11 1.76
N VAL A 165 5.16 6.61 2.75
CA VAL A 165 5.18 7.06 4.15
C VAL A 165 5.71 5.91 4.99
N ILE A 166 6.80 6.14 5.71
CA ILE A 166 7.59 5.10 6.36
C ILE A 166 7.74 5.33 7.86
N GLY A 167 8.08 4.28 8.61
CA GLY A 167 8.50 4.36 10.01
C GLY A 167 9.66 5.34 10.23
N SER A 168 10.34 5.22 11.37
CA SER A 168 11.49 6.08 11.73
C SER A 168 11.21 7.58 11.56
N ASP A 169 10.03 8.04 12.08
CA ASP A 169 9.54 9.43 11.98
C ASP A 169 9.51 9.95 10.53
N ASN A 170 9.17 9.09 9.60
CA ASN A 170 9.13 9.42 8.18
C ASN A 170 10.43 10.05 7.66
N ASN A 171 11.58 9.65 8.23
CA ASN A 171 12.93 10.17 7.96
C ASN A 171 13.17 11.64 8.39
N LEU A 172 12.26 12.28 9.14
CA LEU A 172 12.35 13.72 9.43
C LEU A 172 13.53 14.10 10.35
N GLN A 173 13.76 13.32 11.41
CA GLN A 173 14.55 13.82 12.55
C GLN A 173 16.02 13.36 12.56
N ARG A 174 16.46 12.52 11.64
CA ARG A 174 17.79 11.91 11.70
C ARG A 174 18.94 12.94 11.54
N ASN A 175 18.86 13.82 10.55
CA ASN A 175 19.80 14.91 10.26
C ASN A 175 19.24 15.84 9.20
N LEU A 176 19.99 16.90 8.82
CA LEU A 176 19.52 17.89 7.84
C LEU A 176 19.23 17.29 6.46
N GLU A 177 20.07 16.37 5.97
CA GLU A 177 19.85 15.69 4.67
C GLU A 177 18.55 14.87 4.70
N ALA A 178 18.30 14.15 5.79
CA ALA A 178 17.07 13.40 5.99
C ALA A 178 15.84 14.32 6.03
N ALA A 179 15.93 15.45 6.74
CA ALA A 179 14.86 16.44 6.79
C ALA A 179 14.57 17.03 5.40
N GLN A 180 15.59 17.33 4.60
CA GLN A 180 15.40 17.82 3.23
C GLN A 180 14.67 16.80 2.36
N GLU A 181 15.08 15.52 2.41
CA GLU A 181 14.39 14.43 1.71
C GLU A 181 12.94 14.31 2.17
N TYR A 182 12.71 14.34 3.49
CA TYR A 182 11.37 14.30 4.06
C TYR A 182 10.47 15.39 3.49
N PHE A 183 10.89 16.66 3.53
CA PHE A 183 10.05 17.77 3.07
C PHE A 183 9.70 17.64 1.58
N GLU A 184 10.62 17.19 0.74
CA GLU A 184 10.36 16.99 -0.68
C GLU A 184 9.38 15.84 -0.91
N ARG A 185 9.60 14.68 -0.25
CA ARG A 185 8.74 13.50 -0.37
C ARG A 185 7.38 13.74 0.28
N ASN A 186 7.32 14.42 1.43
CA ASN A 186 6.06 14.75 2.08
C ASN A 186 5.19 15.64 1.19
N ALA A 187 5.76 16.66 0.56
CA ALA A 187 5.02 17.49 -0.39
C ALA A 187 4.46 16.67 -1.57
N ALA A 188 5.24 15.74 -2.11
CA ALA A 188 4.79 14.82 -3.15
C ALA A 188 3.67 13.89 -2.65
N ASN A 189 3.84 13.28 -1.48
CA ASN A 189 2.83 12.41 -0.87
C ASN A 189 1.50 13.12 -0.63
N LEU A 190 1.53 14.35 -0.10
CA LEU A 190 0.32 15.16 0.13
C LEU A 190 -0.41 15.48 -1.18
N ALA A 191 0.34 15.86 -2.23
CA ALA A 191 -0.23 16.08 -3.56
C ALA A 191 -0.83 14.82 -4.15
N TRP A 192 -0.15 13.66 -3.99
CA TRP A 192 -0.62 12.37 -4.48
C TRP A 192 -1.86 11.89 -3.75
N LEU A 193 -1.89 12.01 -2.42
CA LEU A 193 -3.03 11.65 -1.59
C LEU A 193 -4.27 12.43 -1.99
N LYS A 194 -4.17 13.77 -2.07
CA LYS A 194 -5.26 14.64 -2.53
C LYS A 194 -5.72 14.29 -3.95
N GLY A 195 -4.77 14.14 -4.88
CA GLY A 195 -5.07 13.74 -6.26
C GLY A 195 -5.74 12.37 -6.37
N THR A 196 -5.45 11.43 -5.46
CA THR A 196 -6.11 10.12 -5.40
C THR A 196 -7.58 10.26 -5.00
N PHE A 197 -7.92 11.04 -3.98
CA PHE A 197 -9.30 11.29 -3.60
C PHE A 197 -10.07 12.11 -4.66
N GLN A 198 -9.43 13.09 -5.28
CA GLN A 198 -10.02 13.84 -6.40
C GLN A 198 -10.35 12.92 -7.56
N LYS A 199 -9.43 12.02 -7.94
CA LYS A 199 -9.67 11.01 -8.98
C LYS A 199 -10.81 10.07 -8.59
N ALA A 200 -10.80 9.53 -7.37
CA ALA A 200 -11.86 8.67 -6.87
C ALA A 200 -13.25 9.36 -6.92
N THR A 201 -13.31 10.63 -6.59
CA THR A 201 -14.53 11.43 -6.65
C THR A 201 -15.00 11.63 -8.10
N SER A 202 -14.09 12.04 -8.99
CA SER A 202 -14.42 12.34 -10.39
C SER A 202 -14.82 11.10 -11.19
N THR A 203 -14.28 9.92 -10.87
CA THR A 203 -14.63 8.65 -11.50
C THR A 203 -15.83 7.96 -10.84
N GLY A 204 -16.35 8.50 -9.75
CA GLY A 204 -17.47 7.91 -9.01
C GLY A 204 -17.08 6.65 -8.22
N ALA A 205 -15.80 6.47 -7.87
CA ALA A 205 -15.31 5.30 -7.15
C ALA A 205 -16.19 4.99 -5.91
N LYS A 206 -16.38 3.71 -5.63
CA LYS A 206 -17.17 3.22 -4.49
C LYS A 206 -16.40 3.27 -3.17
N ALA A 207 -15.07 3.12 -3.24
CA ALA A 207 -14.17 3.21 -2.10
C ALA A 207 -12.76 3.63 -2.53
N VAL A 208 -11.93 4.00 -1.56
CA VAL A 208 -10.48 4.24 -1.72
C VAL A 208 -9.71 3.27 -0.82
N VAL A 209 -8.62 2.69 -1.33
CA VAL A 209 -7.67 1.88 -0.56
C VAL A 209 -6.30 2.51 -0.66
N LEU A 210 -5.69 2.78 0.48
CA LEU A 210 -4.36 3.38 0.59
C LEU A 210 -3.40 2.40 1.25
N PHE A 211 -2.21 2.29 0.69
CA PHE A 211 -1.14 1.42 1.18
C PHE A 211 0.08 2.26 1.54
N MET A 212 0.63 2.06 2.72
CA MET A 212 1.88 2.67 3.20
C MET A 212 2.53 1.76 4.24
N GLN A 213 3.78 2.02 4.63
CA GLN A 213 4.40 1.18 5.63
C GLN A 213 4.12 1.69 7.05
N ALA A 214 4.23 2.99 7.31
CA ALA A 214 4.22 3.58 8.64
C ALA A 214 2.94 3.37 9.46
N ASP A 215 3.07 3.03 10.73
CA ASP A 215 2.00 3.18 11.73
C ASP A 215 1.91 4.64 12.21
N MET A 216 1.20 5.46 11.47
CA MET A 216 1.00 6.88 11.79
C MET A 216 0.00 7.11 12.94
N ILE A 217 -0.77 6.09 13.32
CA ILE A 217 -1.93 6.24 14.21
C ILE A 217 -1.54 6.00 15.65
N ASN A 218 -0.78 4.92 15.91
CA ASN A 218 -0.30 4.62 17.25
C ASN A 218 0.99 5.36 17.59
N THR A 219 1.69 5.88 16.58
CA THR A 219 2.94 6.62 16.74
C THR A 219 2.72 8.12 16.58
N VAL A 220 2.69 8.87 17.68
CA VAL A 220 2.62 10.33 17.64
C VAL A 220 3.99 10.90 17.25
N SER A 221 4.11 11.38 16.02
CA SER A 221 5.37 11.88 15.49
C SER A 221 5.14 13.04 14.51
N PRO A 222 6.01 14.09 14.55
CA PRO A 222 5.91 15.23 13.64
C PRO A 222 5.96 14.84 12.15
N GLY A 223 6.72 13.79 11.80
CA GLY A 223 6.86 13.31 10.42
C GLY A 223 5.56 12.77 9.81
N PHE A 224 4.54 12.50 10.63
CA PHE A 224 3.25 12.00 10.17
C PHE A 224 2.12 13.04 10.19
N ALA A 225 2.33 14.20 10.87
CA ALA A 225 1.26 15.15 11.18
C ALA A 225 0.49 15.62 9.93
N ASP A 226 1.21 16.04 8.89
CA ASP A 226 0.60 16.56 7.66
C ASP A 226 -0.16 15.46 6.89
N THR A 227 0.44 14.28 6.78
CA THR A 227 -0.18 13.13 6.09
C THR A 227 -1.45 12.70 6.81
N LEU A 228 -1.40 12.60 8.14
CA LEU A 228 -2.55 12.21 8.96
C LEU A 228 -3.69 13.25 8.88
N ALA A 229 -3.37 14.54 8.97
CA ALA A 229 -4.35 15.61 8.84
C ALA A 229 -5.00 15.62 7.43
N THR A 230 -4.19 15.44 6.38
CA THR A 230 -4.69 15.39 5.00
C THR A 230 -5.57 14.15 4.79
N LEU A 231 -5.15 12.97 5.28
CA LEU A 231 -5.94 11.73 5.19
C LEU A 231 -7.32 11.90 5.84
N LYS A 232 -7.37 12.44 7.06
CA LYS A 232 -8.63 12.69 7.77
C LYS A 232 -9.53 13.65 7.00
N SER A 233 -8.98 14.75 6.49
CA SER A 233 -9.72 15.75 5.72
C SER A 233 -10.29 15.18 4.42
N GLU A 234 -9.46 14.50 3.62
CA GLU A 234 -9.88 13.95 2.33
C GLU A 234 -10.89 12.81 2.51
N ALA A 235 -10.67 11.92 3.49
CA ALA A 235 -11.61 10.85 3.79
C ALA A 235 -12.96 11.41 4.26
N ALA A 236 -12.97 12.42 5.15
CA ALA A 236 -14.19 13.08 5.60
C ALA A 236 -14.98 13.73 4.43
N ALA A 237 -14.28 14.33 3.47
CA ALA A 237 -14.88 14.91 2.27
C ALA A 237 -15.42 13.85 1.30
N PHE A 238 -14.74 12.71 1.17
CA PHE A 238 -15.11 11.62 0.25
C PHE A 238 -16.40 10.90 0.66
N LYS A 239 -16.67 10.74 1.95
CA LYS A 239 -17.92 10.19 2.54
C LYS A 239 -18.28 8.76 2.10
N LYS A 240 -17.34 8.01 1.55
CA LYS A 240 -17.49 6.60 1.18
C LYS A 240 -16.41 5.78 1.86
N PRO A 241 -16.47 4.43 1.88
CA PRO A 241 -15.49 3.60 2.55
C PRO A 241 -14.06 3.91 2.12
N VAL A 242 -13.19 4.06 3.10
CA VAL A 242 -11.74 4.20 2.96
C VAL A 242 -11.07 3.09 3.75
N LEU A 243 -10.14 2.37 3.14
CA LEU A 243 -9.30 1.38 3.81
C LEU A 243 -7.86 1.87 3.79
N LEU A 244 -7.28 2.06 4.97
CA LEU A 244 -5.85 2.29 5.17
C LEU A 244 -5.19 0.96 5.54
N VAL A 245 -4.22 0.52 4.74
CA VAL A 245 -3.43 -0.69 4.99
C VAL A 245 -2.00 -0.28 5.31
N HIS A 246 -1.48 -0.69 6.45
CA HIS A 246 -0.12 -0.40 6.88
C HIS A 246 0.50 -1.55 7.70
N GLY A 247 1.76 -1.40 8.13
CA GLY A 247 2.52 -2.31 8.98
C GLY A 247 3.26 -1.57 10.09
N ASP A 248 4.58 -1.77 10.18
CA ASP A 248 5.54 -1.11 11.06
C ASP A 248 5.52 -1.62 12.51
N SER A 249 4.38 -1.64 13.17
CA SER A 249 4.28 -2.07 14.58
C SER A 249 4.18 -3.59 14.75
N HIS A 250 4.01 -4.36 13.68
CA HIS A 250 3.87 -5.82 13.67
C HIS A 250 2.68 -6.36 14.50
N ILE A 251 1.65 -5.54 14.66
CA ILE A 251 0.45 -5.88 15.42
C ILE A 251 -0.72 -6.01 14.46
N PHE A 252 -1.35 -7.17 14.38
CA PHE A 252 -2.55 -7.31 13.57
C PHE A 252 -3.71 -6.53 14.18
N ILE A 253 -4.17 -5.48 13.50
CA ILE A 253 -5.28 -4.63 13.91
C ILE A 253 -6.27 -4.43 12.75
N ILE A 254 -7.56 -4.52 13.05
CA ILE A 254 -8.63 -4.01 12.20
C ILE A 254 -9.54 -3.16 13.08
N ASP A 255 -9.58 -1.86 12.84
CA ASP A 255 -10.39 -0.92 13.60
C ASP A 255 -10.83 0.31 12.80
N ARG A 256 -11.49 1.25 13.48
CA ARG A 256 -11.87 2.56 12.96
C ARG A 256 -11.29 3.64 13.85
N PRO A 257 -10.01 4.01 13.67
CA PRO A 257 -9.26 4.81 14.64
C PRO A 257 -9.78 6.24 14.80
N PHE A 258 -10.54 6.74 13.83
CA PHE A 258 -11.09 8.11 13.85
C PHE A 258 -12.60 8.15 14.12
N ASN A 259 -13.14 7.14 14.78
CA ASN A 259 -14.58 7.07 15.11
C ASN A 259 -14.95 7.74 16.44
N THR A 260 -13.96 8.16 17.24
CA THR A 260 -14.17 8.59 18.65
C THR A 260 -14.23 10.11 18.84
N ASP A 261 -13.80 10.90 17.87
CA ASP A 261 -13.79 12.37 17.96
C ASP A 261 -15.11 12.95 17.45
N ALA A 262 -15.96 13.46 18.34
CA ALA A 262 -17.29 13.99 17.99
C ALA A 262 -17.25 15.07 16.87
N ASP A 263 -16.23 15.90 16.83
CA ASP A 263 -16.13 17.02 15.87
C ASP A 263 -15.32 16.70 14.59
N ASN A 264 -14.52 15.62 14.59
CA ASN A 264 -13.64 15.23 13.49
C ASN A 264 -13.74 13.72 13.17
N SER A 265 -14.90 13.13 13.40
CA SER A 265 -15.13 11.70 13.18
C SER A 265 -15.10 11.33 11.70
N VAL A 266 -14.36 10.27 11.35
CA VAL A 266 -14.34 9.66 10.02
C VAL A 266 -14.71 8.17 10.15
N PRO A 267 -15.99 7.86 10.44
CA PRO A 267 -16.44 6.52 10.80
C PRO A 267 -16.36 5.50 9.66
N HIS A 268 -16.19 5.96 8.43
CA HIS A 268 -16.08 5.15 7.22
C HIS A 268 -14.61 4.88 6.81
N LEU A 269 -13.63 5.32 7.60
CA LEU A 269 -12.23 4.92 7.46
C LEU A 269 -11.96 3.71 8.36
N THR A 270 -11.56 2.62 7.74
CA THR A 270 -11.09 1.40 8.40
C THR A 270 -9.57 1.32 8.26
N ARG A 271 -8.89 0.97 9.36
CA ARG A 271 -7.47 0.61 9.35
C ARG A 271 -7.32 -0.90 9.33
N LEU A 272 -6.38 -1.38 8.52
CA LEU A 272 -5.82 -2.73 8.56
C LEU A 272 -4.32 -2.60 8.78
N GLU A 273 -3.81 -3.08 9.91
CA GLU A 273 -2.39 -3.30 10.12
C GLU A 273 -2.06 -4.78 9.90
N VAL A 274 -1.05 -5.05 9.07
CA VAL A 274 -0.61 -6.43 8.79
C VAL A 274 0.26 -6.99 9.91
N PRO A 275 0.32 -8.32 10.10
CA PRO A 275 0.91 -8.93 11.29
C PRO A 275 2.43 -8.86 11.43
N GLY A 276 3.20 -8.64 10.37
CA GLY A 276 4.68 -8.54 10.41
C GLY A 276 5.43 -9.85 10.69
N ASP A 277 6.74 -9.72 11.02
CA ASP A 277 7.75 -10.81 11.03
C ASP A 277 7.51 -11.92 12.05
N GLY A 278 7.02 -11.57 13.23
CA GLY A 278 6.74 -12.55 14.29
C GLY A 278 5.63 -13.55 13.96
N ARG A 279 4.85 -13.25 12.92
CA ARG A 279 3.71 -14.05 12.45
C ARG A 279 3.60 -13.97 10.95
N VAL A 280 4.37 -14.78 10.24
CA VAL A 280 4.47 -14.77 8.77
C VAL A 280 3.19 -15.34 8.13
N TYR A 281 2.18 -14.48 8.03
CA TYR A 281 0.93 -14.73 7.30
C TYR A 281 0.41 -13.43 6.66
N GLY A 282 -0.43 -13.55 5.65
CA GLY A 282 -1.04 -12.40 4.98
C GLY A 282 -2.50 -12.19 5.39
N ILE A 283 -3.07 -11.07 4.98
CA ILE A 283 -4.51 -10.80 5.13
C ILE A 283 -5.14 -10.71 3.75
N GLN A 284 -6.05 -11.62 3.45
CA GLN A 284 -6.92 -11.52 2.30
C GLN A 284 -8.02 -10.50 2.60
N VAL A 285 -8.10 -9.47 1.77
CA VAL A 285 -9.18 -8.49 1.78
C VAL A 285 -10.12 -8.83 0.64
N ASN A 286 -11.35 -9.20 0.96
CA ASN A 286 -12.40 -9.39 -0.04
C ASN A 286 -13.10 -8.06 -0.26
N VAL A 287 -13.32 -7.73 -1.51
CA VAL A 287 -13.99 -6.50 -1.97
C VAL A 287 -15.33 -6.88 -2.60
N ASP A 288 -16.41 -6.31 -2.07
CA ASP A 288 -17.77 -6.46 -2.62
C ASP A 288 -18.42 -5.08 -2.65
N THR A 289 -18.58 -4.51 -3.82
CA THR A 289 -19.13 -3.14 -3.99
C THR A 289 -20.63 -3.05 -3.77
N GLU A 290 -21.32 -4.16 -3.58
CA GLU A 290 -22.75 -4.22 -3.22
C GLU A 290 -22.93 -4.30 -1.68
N ASP A 291 -21.89 -4.66 -0.94
CA ASP A 291 -21.90 -4.62 0.53
C ASP A 291 -21.65 -3.19 1.02
N ALA A 292 -22.41 -2.72 1.99
CA ALA A 292 -22.26 -1.39 2.56
C ALA A 292 -20.89 -1.16 3.22
N SER A 293 -20.27 -2.22 3.75
CA SER A 293 -18.93 -2.19 4.33
C SER A 293 -17.82 -2.24 3.28
N VAL A 294 -18.12 -2.72 2.08
CA VAL A 294 -17.22 -2.97 0.95
C VAL A 294 -16.13 -4.00 1.23
N PHE A 295 -15.53 -3.99 2.43
CA PHE A 295 -14.36 -4.78 2.78
C PHE A 295 -14.66 -5.82 3.85
N SER A 296 -14.18 -7.06 3.63
CA SER A 296 -14.10 -8.09 4.66
C SER A 296 -12.71 -8.74 4.65
N PHE A 297 -12.30 -9.30 5.79
CA PHE A 297 -10.91 -9.70 6.03
C PHE A 297 -10.83 -11.16 6.44
N LYS A 298 -9.82 -11.86 5.92
CA LYS A 298 -9.54 -13.25 6.24
C LYS A 298 -8.04 -13.48 6.35
N PRO A 299 -7.52 -14.04 7.47
CA PRO A 299 -6.11 -14.43 7.55
C PRO A 299 -5.75 -15.51 6.54
N VAL A 300 -4.59 -15.35 5.89
CA VAL A 300 -3.97 -16.32 4.98
C VAL A 300 -2.86 -17.02 5.76
N VAL A 301 -3.25 -17.96 6.60
CA VAL A 301 -2.35 -18.69 7.50
C VAL A 301 -1.63 -19.79 6.75
N VAL A 302 -0.36 -19.98 7.09
CA VAL A 302 0.49 -21.11 6.73
C VAL A 302 0.77 -21.89 8.01
N PRO A 303 0.17 -23.10 8.21
CA PRO A 303 0.32 -23.83 9.46
C PRO A 303 1.77 -24.10 9.87
N GLU A 304 2.64 -24.33 8.90
CA GLU A 304 4.08 -24.61 9.10
C GLU A 304 4.88 -23.37 9.55
N ASN A 305 4.26 -22.20 9.54
CA ASN A 305 4.87 -20.95 10.01
C ASN A 305 4.48 -20.58 11.46
N GLN A 306 3.56 -21.36 12.06
CA GLN A 306 3.03 -21.10 13.41
C GLN A 306 3.96 -21.61 14.52
#